data_119fcd7b50b848032dd02027ef74ad05
#
_entry.id   119fcd7b50b848032dd02027ef74ad05
#
_cell.length_a   1.000
_cell.length_b   1.000
_cell.length_c   1.000
_cell.angle_alpha   90.00
_cell.angle_beta   90.00
_cell.angle_gamma   90.00
#
_symmetry.space_group_name_H-M   'P 1'
#
loop_
_entity.id
_entity.type
_entity.pdbx_description
1 polymer ?
#
loop_
_entity_poly.entity_id
_entity_poly.type
_entity_poly.pdbx_seq_one_letter_code
_entity_poly.pdbx_strand_id
1 'polypeptide(L)'
;MFMNFRRIHKCQCVQLLTTGLVLCMVMVCWEELDHHVVSHMRSYTYRYLVNRYDFLNSSFTVSSKHHHRNDGSGSVDGGLGNYPYLINHPSKCRGSHGDGKSWDDVLLLLFVKSSPENFERRQAIRDTWGNESFVWSELGESVRVVFALGTHPDVSQRSRVQTALLKEDQAYGDLIQQNFVDTFHNLTTKLILQFHWGHRYCPQARFLMSADDDIFVHMPNLVRYLQQLMSSPSGGKDLWVGHVHRGAPPVRRKGSKYHVPYNLYPWPSYPDYTAGAGYVVSGDVAAKIYHATLVLNSSMYIDDVFMGICAKAMGVSPQEHVYFSGEGKAPYHPCIYDHMITSHGHATDVRSLWQAAVYGSYRGHMGDLYCRAVRVMLLCLPYYHNTYSCMAAFS
;
A
#
# COMPACT_ATOMS: atom_id res chain seq x y z
N MET A 1 7.58 -54.06 -42.29
CA MET A 1 8.52 -53.76 -41.18
C MET A 1 8.68 -52.27 -40.91
N PHE A 2 7.86 -51.40 -41.52
CA PHE A 2 7.99 -49.93 -41.37
C PHE A 2 6.97 -49.26 -40.39
N MET A 3 6.02 -49.98 -39.85
CA MET A 3 4.99 -49.44 -38.99
C MET A 3 5.36 -49.33 -37.50
N ASN A 4 6.38 -50.03 -37.04
CA ASN A 4 6.73 -50.02 -35.61
C ASN A 4 7.64 -48.83 -35.19
N PHE A 5 8.45 -48.31 -36.11
CA PHE A 5 9.36 -47.21 -35.79
C PHE A 5 8.64 -45.86 -35.45
N ARG A 6 7.53 -45.57 -36.16
CA ARG A 6 6.77 -44.33 -35.89
C ARG A 6 6.00 -44.36 -34.55
N ARG A 7 5.58 -45.55 -34.08
CA ARG A 7 4.91 -45.71 -32.78
C ARG A 7 5.88 -45.58 -31.61
N ILE A 8 7.11 -46.09 -31.74
CA ILE A 8 8.14 -46.00 -30.72
C ILE A 8 8.58 -44.54 -30.53
N HIS A 9 8.79 -43.79 -31.61
CA HIS A 9 9.15 -42.37 -31.52
C HIS A 9 8.00 -41.51 -30.91
N LYS A 10 6.77 -41.77 -31.22
CA LYS A 10 5.63 -41.05 -30.60
C LYS A 10 5.51 -41.31 -29.10
N CYS A 11 5.73 -42.57 -28.67
CA CYS A 11 5.70 -42.93 -27.26
C CYS A 11 6.86 -42.29 -26.48
N GLN A 12 8.06 -42.25 -27.06
CA GLN A 12 9.22 -41.59 -26.46
C GLN A 12 9.07 -40.06 -26.40
N CYS A 13 8.50 -39.44 -27.45
CA CYS A 13 8.17 -37.99 -27.40
C CYS A 13 7.13 -37.67 -26.35
N VAL A 14 6.11 -38.47 -26.17
CA VAL A 14 5.10 -38.29 -25.12
C VAL A 14 5.71 -38.47 -23.73
N GLN A 15 6.56 -39.48 -23.55
CA GLN A 15 7.29 -39.71 -22.29
C GLN A 15 8.24 -38.56 -21.97
N LEU A 16 8.98 -38.03 -22.95
CA LEU A 16 9.85 -36.86 -22.75
C LEU A 16 9.06 -35.61 -22.41
N LEU A 17 7.93 -35.37 -23.06
CA LEU A 17 7.07 -34.23 -22.76
C LEU A 17 6.42 -34.34 -21.37
N THR A 18 5.95 -35.54 -20.99
CA THR A 18 5.38 -35.76 -19.65
C THR A 18 6.44 -35.65 -18.56
N THR A 19 7.63 -36.19 -18.79
CA THR A 19 8.76 -36.06 -17.84
C THR A 19 9.22 -34.62 -17.70
N GLY A 20 9.28 -33.86 -18.81
CA GLY A 20 9.59 -32.45 -18.80
C GLY A 20 8.54 -31.61 -18.04
N LEU A 21 7.24 -31.90 -18.25
CA LEU A 21 6.15 -31.25 -17.53
C LEU A 21 6.19 -31.56 -16.01
N VAL A 22 6.45 -32.81 -15.65
CA VAL A 22 6.59 -33.22 -14.23
C VAL A 22 7.81 -32.56 -13.60
N LEU A 23 8.94 -32.50 -14.28
CA LEU A 23 10.13 -31.79 -13.80
C LEU A 23 9.89 -30.29 -13.63
N CYS A 24 9.21 -29.64 -14.58
CA CYS A 24 8.81 -28.24 -14.44
C CYS A 24 7.89 -28.03 -13.23
N MET A 25 6.89 -28.90 -13.04
CA MET A 25 6.00 -28.82 -11.86
C MET A 25 6.78 -29.03 -10.56
N VAL A 26 7.69 -29.98 -10.50
CA VAL A 26 8.52 -30.22 -9.32
C VAL A 26 9.43 -29.03 -9.03
N MET A 27 10.02 -28.40 -10.05
CA MET A 27 10.85 -27.21 -9.89
C MET A 27 10.05 -26.03 -9.36
N VAL A 28 8.86 -25.77 -9.91
CA VAL A 28 7.97 -24.71 -9.45
C VAL A 28 7.49 -24.96 -8.01
N CYS A 29 7.11 -26.20 -7.69
CA CYS A 29 6.72 -26.57 -6.31
C CYS A 29 7.89 -26.51 -5.33
N TRP A 30 9.10 -26.80 -5.76
CA TRP A 30 10.31 -26.73 -4.92
C TRP A 30 10.68 -25.29 -4.58
N GLU A 31 10.61 -24.39 -5.55
CA GLU A 31 10.91 -22.96 -5.36
C GLU A 31 9.89 -22.30 -4.44
N GLU A 32 8.59 -22.64 -4.58
CA GLU A 32 7.51 -22.20 -3.67
C GLU A 32 7.70 -22.78 -2.25
N LEU A 33 8.07 -24.06 -2.15
CA LEU A 33 8.29 -24.71 -0.85
C LEU A 33 9.51 -24.12 -0.13
N ASP A 34 10.60 -23.87 -0.85
CA ASP A 34 11.82 -23.25 -0.30
C ASP A 34 11.51 -21.82 0.19
N HIS A 35 10.81 -21.04 -0.61
CA HIS A 35 10.40 -19.68 -0.23
C HIS A 35 9.45 -19.69 1.00
N HIS A 36 8.51 -20.61 1.06
CA HIS A 36 7.60 -20.75 2.20
C HIS A 36 8.33 -21.22 3.46
N VAL A 37 9.21 -22.21 3.34
CA VAL A 37 10.01 -22.72 4.46
C VAL A 37 10.97 -21.66 4.97
N VAL A 38 11.68 -20.95 4.10
CA VAL A 38 12.62 -19.88 4.47
C VAL A 38 11.88 -18.70 5.10
N SER A 39 10.73 -18.28 4.56
CA SER A 39 9.92 -17.20 5.15
C SER A 39 9.32 -17.62 6.50
N HIS A 40 8.85 -18.85 6.62
CA HIS A 40 8.35 -19.40 7.89
C HIS A 40 9.45 -19.54 8.95
N MET A 41 10.64 -20.02 8.56
CA MET A 41 11.80 -20.10 9.45
C MET A 41 12.25 -18.70 9.89
N ARG A 42 12.31 -17.71 8.98
CA ARG A 42 12.62 -16.32 9.32
C ARG A 42 11.57 -15.71 10.24
N SER A 43 10.28 -15.89 9.95
CA SER A 43 9.19 -15.44 10.80
C SER A 43 9.20 -16.10 12.17
N TYR A 44 9.47 -17.41 12.27
CA TYR A 44 9.58 -18.14 13.52
C TYR A 44 10.78 -17.67 14.35
N THR A 45 11.95 -17.53 13.72
CA THR A 45 13.17 -17.04 14.39
C THR A 45 12.97 -15.61 14.90
N TYR A 46 12.33 -14.75 14.10
CA TYR A 46 11.97 -13.40 14.50
C TYR A 46 11.00 -13.39 15.69
N ARG A 47 9.90 -14.15 15.65
CA ARG A 47 8.93 -14.25 16.76
C ARG A 47 9.59 -14.77 18.03
N TYR A 48 10.48 -15.75 17.91
CA TYR A 48 11.21 -16.31 19.06
C TYR A 48 12.16 -15.29 19.66
N LEU A 49 12.92 -14.56 18.85
CA LEU A 49 13.86 -13.53 19.31
C LEU A 49 13.13 -12.32 19.90
N VAL A 50 12.03 -11.87 19.28
CA VAL A 50 11.26 -10.71 19.77
C VAL A 50 10.52 -11.03 21.07
N ASN A 51 9.99 -12.23 21.21
CA ASN A 51 9.32 -12.62 22.47
C ASN A 51 10.30 -12.81 23.65
N ARG A 52 11.57 -13.03 23.39
CA ARG A 52 12.58 -13.26 24.42
C ARG A 52 13.33 -12.00 24.83
N TYR A 53 13.35 -10.98 23.99
CA TYR A 53 13.93 -9.67 24.28
C TYR A 53 12.80 -8.65 24.22
N ASP A 54 12.61 -7.91 25.29
CA ASP A 54 11.66 -6.78 25.37
C ASP A 54 12.03 -5.70 24.35
N PHE A 55 11.67 -6.00 23.08
CA PHE A 55 11.96 -5.18 21.92
C PHE A 55 11.42 -3.74 22.07
N LEU A 56 10.29 -3.62 22.77
CA LEU A 56 9.65 -2.32 23.00
C LEU A 56 10.28 -1.53 24.15
N ASN A 57 10.94 -2.19 25.10
CA ASN A 57 11.50 -1.52 26.28
C ASN A 57 12.92 -0.96 26.07
N SER A 58 13.69 -1.46 25.10
CA SER A 58 15.13 -1.14 25.07
C SER A 58 15.57 -0.14 23.99
N SER A 59 14.79 0.11 22.94
CA SER A 59 15.32 0.85 21.79
C SER A 59 14.42 1.92 21.17
N PHE A 60 13.11 1.89 21.42
CA PHE A 60 12.16 2.81 20.78
C PHE A 60 11.36 3.66 21.76
N THR A 61 11.48 3.46 23.07
CA THR A 61 10.90 4.37 24.04
C THR A 61 11.68 5.68 24.01
N VAL A 62 11.00 6.73 23.64
CA VAL A 62 11.49 8.10 23.74
C VAL A 62 11.87 8.36 25.20
N SER A 63 13.14 8.68 25.45
CA SER A 63 13.52 9.43 26.63
C SER A 63 12.69 10.72 26.61
N SER A 64 11.62 10.75 27.39
CA SER A 64 10.85 11.98 27.62
C SER A 64 11.76 12.95 28.35
N LYS A 65 12.51 13.77 27.62
CA LYS A 65 13.08 14.99 28.17
C LYS A 65 11.90 15.91 28.46
N HIS A 66 11.36 15.80 29.66
CA HIS A 66 10.53 16.83 30.26
C HIS A 66 11.35 18.12 30.32
N HIS A 67 11.20 18.96 29.31
CA HIS A 67 11.41 20.39 29.52
C HIS A 67 10.09 20.94 30.09
N HIS A 68 10.03 21.03 31.41
CA HIS A 68 9.10 21.93 32.08
C HIS A 68 9.29 23.32 31.51
N ARG A 69 8.37 23.76 30.69
CA ARG A 69 8.09 25.17 30.47
C ARG A 69 6.61 25.37 30.81
N ASN A 70 6.40 25.96 31.99
CA ASN A 70 5.11 26.54 32.36
C ASN A 70 4.79 27.63 31.35
N ASP A 71 3.79 27.45 30.54
CA ASP A 71 2.93 28.52 30.07
C ASP A 71 1.56 27.93 29.71
N GLY A 72 0.53 28.53 30.29
CA GLY A 72 -0.83 28.06 30.23
C GLY A 72 -1.46 28.22 28.85
N SER A 73 -2.46 27.39 28.63
CA SER A 73 -3.37 27.31 27.47
C SER A 73 -2.74 26.74 26.19
N GLY A 74 -3.13 25.55 25.82
CA GLY A 74 -2.82 25.05 24.47
C GLY A 74 -2.87 23.54 24.40
N SER A 75 -3.63 23.05 23.51
CA SER A 75 -3.73 21.70 22.97
C SER A 75 -2.45 20.86 23.11
N VAL A 76 -2.61 19.65 23.61
CA VAL A 76 -1.59 18.59 23.55
C VAL A 76 -1.38 18.19 22.08
N ASP A 77 -0.51 18.89 21.39
CA ASP A 77 -0.01 18.55 20.07
C ASP A 77 1.31 17.79 20.27
N GLY A 78 1.19 16.48 20.46
CA GLY A 78 2.36 15.61 20.62
C GLY A 78 3.22 15.60 19.36
N GLY A 79 4.46 16.05 19.46
CA GLY A 79 5.59 15.75 18.57
C GLY A 79 5.57 16.27 17.14
N LEU A 80 4.44 16.57 16.53
CA LEU A 80 4.28 17.11 15.17
C LEU A 80 4.23 18.63 15.08
N GLY A 81 4.33 19.35 16.23
CA GLY A 81 4.30 20.80 16.32
C GLY A 81 5.41 21.53 15.55
N ASN A 82 6.37 20.82 14.96
CA ASN A 82 7.48 21.42 14.22
C ASN A 82 7.20 21.64 12.73
N TYR A 83 6.10 21.09 12.17
CA TYR A 83 5.77 21.21 10.75
C TYR A 83 4.39 21.84 10.55
N PRO A 84 4.30 23.18 10.46
CA PRO A 84 3.03 23.85 10.19
C PRO A 84 2.49 23.47 8.82
N TYR A 85 1.16 23.45 8.69
CA TYR A 85 0.51 23.31 7.40
C TYR A 85 0.75 24.54 6.53
N LEU A 86 1.18 24.31 5.30
CA LEU A 86 1.26 25.34 4.25
C LEU A 86 -0.03 25.34 3.41
N ILE A 87 -0.63 24.15 3.21
CA ILE A 87 -1.94 23.95 2.58
C ILE A 87 -2.69 22.92 3.43
N ASN A 88 -3.97 23.18 3.74
CA ASN A 88 -4.79 22.27 4.52
C ASN A 88 -6.29 22.47 4.23
N HIS A 89 -7.04 21.37 4.24
CA HIS A 89 -8.48 21.35 4.03
C HIS A 89 -9.22 20.63 5.19
N PRO A 90 -9.33 21.25 6.37
CA PRO A 90 -9.93 20.63 7.56
C PRO A 90 -11.40 20.20 7.38
N SER A 91 -12.09 20.78 6.41
CA SER A 91 -13.49 20.48 6.08
C SER A 91 -13.67 19.43 4.97
N LYS A 92 -12.60 18.88 4.40
CA LYS A 92 -12.67 17.93 3.26
C LYS A 92 -13.59 16.72 3.53
N CYS A 93 -13.66 16.26 4.78
CA CYS A 93 -14.51 15.15 5.21
C CYS A 93 -15.81 15.59 5.88
N ARG A 94 -16.15 16.88 5.83
CA ARG A 94 -17.37 17.46 6.42
C ARG A 94 -18.22 18.09 5.33
N GLY A 95 -19.53 18.03 5.46
CA GLY A 95 -20.44 18.65 4.52
C GLY A 95 -21.67 17.79 4.23
N SER A 96 -22.56 18.27 3.41
CA SER A 96 -23.72 17.52 2.90
C SER A 96 -23.77 17.64 1.39
N HIS A 97 -24.23 16.59 0.72
CA HIS A 97 -24.68 16.68 -0.66
C HIS A 97 -25.97 17.50 -0.72
N GLY A 98 -26.22 18.18 -1.85
CA GLY A 98 -27.46 18.93 -2.06
C GLY A 98 -28.74 18.07 -2.02
N ASP A 99 -28.62 16.75 -1.91
CA ASP A 99 -29.70 15.78 -1.72
C ASP A 99 -30.03 15.47 -0.26
N GLY A 100 -29.42 16.20 0.69
CA GLY A 100 -29.68 16.06 2.14
C GLY A 100 -28.99 14.87 2.80
N LYS A 101 -28.21 14.05 2.08
CA LYS A 101 -27.38 13.02 2.69
C LYS A 101 -26.15 13.65 3.32
N SER A 102 -25.96 13.38 4.62
CA SER A 102 -24.77 13.83 5.36
C SER A 102 -23.52 13.16 4.82
N TRP A 103 -22.43 13.92 4.68
CA TRP A 103 -21.09 13.42 4.38
C TRP A 103 -20.45 12.70 5.58
N ASP A 104 -21.22 12.47 6.65
CA ASP A 104 -20.72 11.87 7.88
C ASP A 104 -20.36 10.38 7.71
N ASP A 105 -20.72 9.75 6.59
CA ASP A 105 -20.35 8.36 6.28
C ASP A 105 -19.33 8.30 5.14
N VAL A 106 -18.06 8.47 5.48
CA VAL A 106 -16.94 8.29 4.55
C VAL A 106 -16.49 6.85 4.58
N LEU A 107 -16.75 6.10 3.48
CA LEU A 107 -16.28 4.72 3.36
C LEU A 107 -14.75 4.66 3.37
N LEU A 108 -14.10 5.50 2.55
CA LEU A 108 -12.66 5.45 2.36
C LEU A 108 -12.05 6.86 2.31
N LEU A 109 -11.09 7.12 3.20
CA LEU A 109 -10.16 8.22 3.08
C LEU A 109 -8.90 7.75 2.37
N LEU A 110 -8.63 8.31 1.21
CA LEU A 110 -7.51 7.94 0.35
C LEU A 110 -6.41 9.00 0.43
N PHE A 111 -5.30 8.65 1.04
CA PHE A 111 -4.09 9.46 1.03
C PHE A 111 -3.16 9.02 -0.09
N VAL A 112 -2.85 9.95 -1.00
CA VAL A 112 -1.88 9.74 -2.07
C VAL A 112 -0.58 10.44 -1.70
N LYS A 113 0.48 9.68 -1.50
CA LYS A 113 1.84 10.20 -1.31
C LYS A 113 2.37 10.67 -2.66
N SER A 114 2.51 11.98 -2.82
CA SER A 114 3.01 12.58 -4.07
C SER A 114 4.19 13.50 -3.78
N SER A 115 4.96 13.85 -4.81
CA SER A 115 5.98 14.88 -4.73
C SER A 115 5.43 16.23 -5.23
N PRO A 116 5.94 17.35 -4.71
CA PRO A 116 5.44 18.68 -5.08
C PRO A 116 5.39 18.95 -6.58
N GLU A 117 6.35 18.43 -7.34
CA GLU A 117 6.47 18.59 -8.79
C GLU A 117 5.57 17.67 -9.62
N ASN A 118 4.95 16.63 -9.03
CA ASN A 118 4.22 15.57 -9.75
C ASN A 118 2.77 15.95 -10.09
N PHE A 119 2.53 17.17 -10.61
CA PHE A 119 1.19 17.64 -10.99
C PHE A 119 0.49 16.67 -11.96
N GLU A 120 1.17 16.21 -13.00
CA GLU A 120 0.59 15.33 -14.02
C GLU A 120 0.13 13.98 -13.46
N ARG A 121 0.85 13.44 -12.48
CA ARG A 121 0.43 12.20 -11.80
C ARG A 121 -0.81 12.43 -10.95
N ARG A 122 -0.85 13.52 -10.17
CA ARG A 122 -2.04 13.89 -9.40
C ARG A 122 -3.24 14.13 -10.30
N GLN A 123 -3.04 14.79 -11.45
CA GLN A 123 -4.11 14.99 -12.42
C GLN A 123 -4.59 13.66 -13.02
N ALA A 124 -3.69 12.75 -13.37
CA ALA A 124 -4.06 11.43 -13.87
C ALA A 124 -4.88 10.64 -12.85
N ILE A 125 -4.57 10.78 -11.57
CA ILE A 125 -5.33 10.14 -10.47
C ILE A 125 -6.72 10.76 -10.34
N ARG A 126 -6.85 12.09 -10.37
CA ARG A 126 -8.17 12.79 -10.34
C ARG A 126 -9.06 12.40 -11.52
N ASP A 127 -8.46 12.18 -12.69
CA ASP A 127 -9.19 11.78 -13.90
C ASP A 127 -9.61 10.30 -13.90
N THR A 128 -9.08 9.48 -12.99
CA THR A 128 -9.22 8.03 -12.99
C THR A 128 -9.69 7.50 -11.62
N TRP A 129 -8.87 6.72 -10.96
CA TRP A 129 -9.23 6.03 -9.73
C TRP A 129 -9.42 6.93 -8.50
N GLY A 130 -8.91 8.16 -8.52
CA GLY A 130 -9.15 9.18 -7.51
C GLY A 130 -10.36 10.08 -7.78
N ASN A 131 -11.19 9.77 -8.77
CA ASN A 131 -12.39 10.56 -9.09
C ASN A 131 -13.50 10.27 -8.08
N GLU A 132 -13.68 11.17 -7.09
CA GLU A 132 -14.71 11.07 -6.06
C GLU A 132 -16.13 11.04 -6.63
N SER A 133 -16.37 11.81 -7.71
CA SER A 133 -17.69 11.87 -8.35
C SER A 133 -18.04 10.54 -9.05
N PHE A 134 -17.06 9.91 -9.69
CA PHE A 134 -17.24 8.58 -10.28
C PHE A 134 -17.62 7.54 -9.21
N VAL A 135 -16.90 7.55 -8.07
CA VAL A 135 -17.20 6.59 -6.99
C VAL A 135 -18.61 6.82 -6.44
N TRP A 136 -18.99 8.07 -6.26
CA TRP A 136 -20.34 8.40 -5.79
C TRP A 136 -21.43 7.99 -6.80
N SER A 137 -21.30 8.36 -8.07
CA SER A 137 -22.34 8.12 -9.08
C SER A 137 -22.45 6.66 -9.50
N GLU A 138 -21.32 5.97 -9.67
CA GLU A 138 -21.29 4.61 -10.23
C GLU A 138 -21.25 3.52 -9.16
N LEU A 139 -20.71 3.81 -7.98
CA LEU A 139 -20.53 2.81 -6.93
C LEU A 139 -21.38 3.08 -5.69
N GLY A 140 -22.00 4.26 -5.59
CA GLY A 140 -22.90 4.63 -4.50
C GLY A 140 -22.20 4.88 -3.15
N GLU A 141 -20.89 5.08 -3.16
CA GLU A 141 -20.07 5.19 -1.95
C GLU A 141 -19.35 6.54 -1.84
N SER A 142 -19.11 6.97 -0.60
CA SER A 142 -18.40 8.21 -0.30
C SER A 142 -16.91 7.95 -0.10
N VAL A 143 -16.09 8.46 -1.00
CA VAL A 143 -14.63 8.43 -0.91
C VAL A 143 -14.11 9.86 -0.85
N ARG A 144 -13.03 10.08 -0.10
CA ARG A 144 -12.30 11.35 -0.06
C ARG A 144 -10.85 11.10 -0.46
N VAL A 145 -10.37 11.92 -1.37
CA VAL A 145 -8.99 11.84 -1.89
C VAL A 145 -8.23 13.08 -1.50
N VAL A 146 -7.04 12.89 -0.94
CA VAL A 146 -6.12 13.96 -0.57
C VAL A 146 -4.69 13.58 -0.96
N PHE A 147 -3.92 14.56 -1.41
CA PHE A 147 -2.52 14.39 -1.79
C PHE A 147 -1.62 14.93 -0.67
N ALA A 148 -0.81 14.06 -0.06
CA ALA A 148 0.12 14.42 1.01
C ALA A 148 1.46 14.87 0.44
N LEU A 149 1.86 16.09 0.77
CA LEU A 149 3.04 16.77 0.24
C LEU A 149 3.93 17.35 1.34
N GLY A 150 5.23 17.43 1.06
CA GLY A 150 6.17 18.31 1.73
C GLY A 150 6.54 19.52 0.85
N THR A 151 7.67 20.17 1.14
CA THR A 151 8.25 21.23 0.32
C THR A 151 9.29 20.68 -0.65
N HIS A 152 9.44 21.31 -1.80
CA HIS A 152 10.42 20.89 -2.80
C HIS A 152 11.84 20.83 -2.22
N PRO A 153 12.63 19.75 -2.45
CA PRO A 153 13.96 19.60 -1.86
C PRO A 153 14.96 20.64 -2.37
N ASP A 154 14.88 21.01 -3.64
CA ASP A 154 15.72 22.06 -4.21
C ASP A 154 15.19 23.45 -3.82
N VAL A 155 15.99 24.17 -3.03
CA VAL A 155 15.67 25.52 -2.53
C VAL A 155 15.42 26.48 -3.67
N SER A 156 16.15 26.37 -4.80
CA SER A 156 16.00 27.24 -5.96
C SER A 156 14.64 27.09 -6.65
N GLN A 157 14.02 25.92 -6.57
CA GLN A 157 12.72 25.60 -7.19
C GLN A 157 11.54 25.86 -6.26
N ARG A 158 11.77 25.96 -4.92
CA ARG A 158 10.68 26.03 -3.92
C ARG A 158 9.65 27.09 -4.21
N SER A 159 10.07 28.33 -4.50
CA SER A 159 9.12 29.43 -4.74
C SER A 159 8.26 29.18 -5.97
N ARG A 160 8.85 28.72 -7.05
CA ARG A 160 8.15 28.40 -8.30
C ARG A 160 7.15 27.26 -8.11
N VAL A 161 7.61 26.17 -7.48
CA VAL A 161 6.77 24.98 -7.22
C VAL A 161 5.65 25.33 -6.25
N GLN A 162 5.92 26.10 -5.19
CA GLN A 162 4.90 26.51 -4.24
C GLN A 162 3.81 27.37 -4.90
N THR A 163 4.18 28.29 -5.79
CA THR A 163 3.21 29.07 -6.56
C THR A 163 2.33 28.18 -7.44
N ALA A 164 2.90 27.14 -8.07
CA ALA A 164 2.15 26.17 -8.85
C ALA A 164 1.19 25.35 -7.98
N LEU A 165 1.63 24.89 -6.80
CA LEU A 165 0.81 24.14 -5.85
C LEU A 165 -0.38 24.98 -5.33
N LEU A 166 -0.18 26.26 -5.03
CA LEU A 166 -1.27 27.13 -4.60
C LEU A 166 -2.34 27.33 -5.68
N LYS A 167 -1.94 27.39 -6.96
CA LYS A 167 -2.89 27.43 -8.08
C LYS A 167 -3.62 26.10 -8.25
N GLU A 168 -2.91 24.99 -8.11
CA GLU A 168 -3.50 23.66 -8.12
C GLU A 168 -4.52 23.50 -7.01
N ASP A 169 -4.15 23.90 -5.81
CA ASP A 169 -5.01 23.82 -4.64
C ASP A 169 -6.27 24.67 -4.76
N GLN A 170 -6.15 25.86 -5.31
CA GLN A 170 -7.30 26.72 -5.60
C GLN A 170 -8.30 26.07 -6.58
N ALA A 171 -7.81 25.24 -7.49
CA ALA A 171 -8.64 24.56 -8.49
C ALA A 171 -9.32 23.29 -7.93
N TYR A 172 -8.62 22.53 -7.07
CA TYR A 172 -9.05 21.19 -6.68
C TYR A 172 -9.39 21.03 -5.18
N GLY A 173 -8.75 21.78 -4.30
CA GLY A 173 -9.00 21.72 -2.85
C GLY A 173 -8.74 20.35 -2.22
N ASP A 174 -7.68 19.68 -2.67
CA ASP A 174 -7.36 18.33 -2.25
C ASP A 174 -5.89 18.12 -1.84
N LEU A 175 -5.12 19.21 -1.75
CA LEU A 175 -3.72 19.15 -1.31
C LEU A 175 -3.61 19.32 0.20
N ILE A 176 -2.76 18.51 0.83
CA ILE A 176 -2.34 18.66 2.22
C ILE A 176 -0.83 18.76 2.23
N GLN A 177 -0.32 19.94 2.58
CA GLN A 177 1.10 20.22 2.59
C GLN A 177 1.57 20.68 3.95
N GLN A 178 2.63 20.03 4.46
CA GLN A 178 3.35 20.50 5.66
C GLN A 178 4.76 20.97 5.31
N ASN A 179 5.32 21.84 6.16
CA ASN A 179 6.62 22.46 5.95
C ASN A 179 7.80 21.53 6.35
N PHE A 180 7.86 20.35 5.74
CA PHE A 180 9.05 19.49 5.78
C PHE A 180 9.60 19.29 4.36
N VAL A 181 10.88 18.97 4.23
CA VAL A 181 11.51 18.73 2.92
C VAL A 181 11.07 17.36 2.39
N ASP A 182 10.43 17.35 1.21
CA ASP A 182 9.89 16.12 0.59
C ASP A 182 11.00 15.29 -0.05
N THR A 183 11.48 14.31 0.69
CA THR A 183 12.55 13.40 0.28
C THR A 183 12.27 11.99 0.74
N PHE A 184 12.98 11.02 0.17
CA PHE A 184 12.92 9.62 0.59
C PHE A 184 13.16 9.43 2.10
N HIS A 185 14.08 10.20 2.70
CA HIS A 185 14.39 10.11 4.14
C HIS A 185 13.31 10.73 5.04
N ASN A 186 12.35 11.44 4.48
CA ASN A 186 11.24 12.06 5.21
C ASN A 186 9.89 11.37 4.91
N LEU A 187 9.88 10.17 4.31
CA LEU A 187 8.67 9.40 4.05
C LEU A 187 7.93 9.05 5.35
N THR A 188 8.65 8.73 6.42
CA THR A 188 8.04 8.52 7.74
C THR A 188 7.34 9.77 8.27
N THR A 189 7.90 10.96 8.06
CA THR A 189 7.22 12.22 8.39
C THR A 189 5.91 12.37 7.59
N LYS A 190 5.92 12.01 6.31
CA LYS A 190 4.73 12.02 5.46
C LYS A 190 3.69 10.98 5.91
N LEU A 191 4.10 9.80 6.33
CA LEU A 191 3.23 8.78 6.92
C LEU A 191 2.55 9.31 8.20
N ILE A 192 3.32 9.93 9.10
CA ILE A 192 2.79 10.50 10.33
C ILE A 192 1.77 11.61 10.02
N LEU A 193 2.04 12.45 9.04
CA LEU A 193 1.09 13.46 8.56
C LEU A 193 -0.25 12.82 8.14
N GLN A 194 -0.22 11.71 7.40
CA GLN A 194 -1.43 11.03 6.94
C GLN A 194 -2.31 10.58 8.11
N PHE A 195 -1.72 9.85 9.07
CA PHE A 195 -2.47 9.34 10.23
C PHE A 195 -2.94 10.46 11.16
N HIS A 196 -2.12 11.47 11.37
CA HIS A 196 -2.48 12.64 12.17
C HIS A 196 -3.65 13.42 11.54
N TRP A 197 -3.56 13.69 10.23
CA TRP A 197 -4.61 14.39 9.51
C TRP A 197 -5.92 13.60 9.48
N GLY A 198 -5.84 12.29 9.18
CA GLY A 198 -7.01 11.41 9.17
C GLY A 198 -7.70 11.37 10.53
N HIS A 199 -6.94 11.19 11.61
CA HIS A 199 -7.49 11.17 12.97
C HIS A 199 -8.15 12.52 13.37
N ARG A 200 -7.55 13.63 12.98
CA ARG A 200 -8.03 14.97 13.38
C ARG A 200 -9.21 15.47 12.55
N TYR A 201 -9.19 15.26 11.24
CA TYR A 201 -10.12 15.92 10.33
C TYR A 201 -11.09 14.97 9.63
N CYS A 202 -10.84 13.65 9.66
CA CYS A 202 -11.69 12.62 9.07
C CYS A 202 -11.87 11.38 9.99
N PRO A 203 -12.16 11.55 11.30
CA PRO A 203 -12.22 10.44 12.25
C PRO A 203 -13.37 9.44 11.96
N GLN A 204 -14.36 9.85 11.18
CA GLN A 204 -15.52 9.02 10.80
C GLN A 204 -15.21 8.09 9.59
N ALA A 205 -14.07 8.24 8.92
CA ALA A 205 -13.72 7.36 7.81
C ALA A 205 -13.65 5.90 8.28
N ARG A 206 -14.39 5.03 7.59
CA ARG A 206 -14.42 3.59 7.91
C ARG A 206 -13.08 2.93 7.63
N PHE A 207 -12.47 3.32 6.52
CA PHE A 207 -11.16 2.85 6.09
C PHE A 207 -10.27 4.02 5.68
N LEU A 208 -8.96 3.82 5.81
CA LEU A 208 -7.93 4.71 5.32
C LEU A 208 -7.02 3.90 4.40
N MET A 209 -6.80 4.38 3.17
CA MET A 209 -5.81 3.85 2.24
C MET A 209 -4.65 4.82 2.11
N SER A 210 -3.43 4.32 2.22
CA SER A 210 -2.22 5.02 1.78
C SER A 210 -1.78 4.46 0.43
N ALA A 211 -1.49 5.32 -0.53
CA ALA A 211 -1.09 4.95 -1.87
C ALA A 211 0.02 5.86 -2.40
N ASP A 212 0.93 5.35 -3.23
CA ASP A 212 1.89 6.17 -3.98
C ASP A 212 1.23 6.79 -5.21
N ASP A 213 1.81 7.84 -5.77
CA ASP A 213 1.25 8.53 -6.95
C ASP A 213 1.57 7.83 -8.29
N ASP A 214 2.23 6.69 -8.24
CA ASP A 214 2.52 5.83 -9.39
C ASP A 214 1.88 4.43 -9.28
N ILE A 215 0.87 4.29 -8.41
CA ILE A 215 0.06 3.08 -8.32
C ILE A 215 -1.24 3.24 -9.13
N PHE A 216 -1.69 2.15 -9.73
CA PHE A 216 -3.06 2.02 -10.22
C PHE A 216 -3.91 1.35 -9.15
N VAL A 217 -5.10 1.90 -8.88
CA VAL A 217 -6.10 1.31 -8.00
C VAL A 217 -7.35 0.97 -8.82
N HIS A 218 -7.76 -0.30 -8.80
CA HIS A 218 -9.04 -0.71 -9.39
C HIS A 218 -10.17 -0.37 -8.42
N MET A 219 -10.61 0.89 -8.44
CA MET A 219 -11.55 1.42 -7.46
C MET A 219 -12.85 0.61 -7.35
N PRO A 220 -13.48 0.12 -8.43
CA PRO A 220 -14.68 -0.74 -8.31
C PRO A 220 -14.42 -2.03 -7.52
N ASN A 221 -13.25 -2.67 -7.71
CA ASN A 221 -12.91 -3.88 -6.97
C ASN A 221 -12.59 -3.57 -5.50
N LEU A 222 -11.89 -2.48 -5.24
CA LEU A 222 -11.60 -2.03 -3.89
C LEU A 222 -12.88 -1.71 -3.11
N VAL A 223 -13.79 -0.92 -3.68
CA VAL A 223 -15.07 -0.58 -3.04
C VAL A 223 -15.90 -1.83 -2.75
N ARG A 224 -16.03 -2.74 -3.72
CA ARG A 224 -16.72 -4.01 -3.51
C ARG A 224 -16.11 -4.85 -2.38
N TYR A 225 -14.80 -4.92 -2.33
CA TYR A 225 -14.08 -5.61 -1.25
C TYR A 225 -14.38 -4.98 0.12
N LEU A 226 -14.34 -3.65 0.23
CA LEU A 226 -14.64 -2.95 1.48
C LEU A 226 -16.11 -3.12 1.91
N GLN A 227 -17.06 -3.11 0.97
CA GLN A 227 -18.47 -3.39 1.24
C GLN A 227 -18.68 -4.82 1.77
N GLN A 228 -17.98 -5.81 1.18
CA GLN A 228 -18.01 -7.19 1.68
C GLN A 228 -17.48 -7.29 3.11
N LEU A 229 -16.39 -6.58 3.43
CA LEU A 229 -15.86 -6.52 4.79
C LEU A 229 -16.85 -5.86 5.77
N MET A 230 -17.51 -4.79 5.37
CA MET A 230 -18.53 -4.13 6.19
C MET A 230 -19.72 -5.06 6.49
N SER A 231 -20.06 -5.93 5.55
CA SER A 231 -21.14 -6.92 5.69
C SER A 231 -20.72 -8.15 6.49
N SER A 232 -19.43 -8.31 6.81
CA SER A 232 -18.91 -9.43 7.58
C SER A 232 -19.20 -9.28 9.09
N PRO A 233 -19.12 -10.36 9.89
CA PRO A 233 -19.31 -10.28 11.35
C PRO A 233 -18.37 -9.32 12.07
N SER A 234 -17.15 -9.08 11.53
CA SER A 234 -16.20 -8.11 12.08
C SER A 234 -16.58 -6.67 11.76
N GLY A 235 -17.49 -6.42 10.80
CA GLY A 235 -17.86 -5.10 10.34
C GLY A 235 -16.67 -4.30 9.77
N GLY A 236 -15.64 -4.99 9.25
CA GLY A 236 -14.43 -4.39 8.70
C GLY A 236 -13.46 -3.82 9.73
N LYS A 237 -13.60 -4.17 11.02
CA LYS A 237 -12.67 -3.75 12.10
C LYS A 237 -11.41 -4.60 12.13
N ASP A 238 -10.38 -4.06 12.81
CA ASP A 238 -9.07 -4.69 13.01
C ASP A 238 -8.39 -5.11 11.70
N LEU A 239 -8.58 -4.30 10.65
CA LEU A 239 -8.05 -4.54 9.31
C LEU A 239 -6.78 -3.75 9.06
N TRP A 240 -5.74 -4.44 8.64
CA TRP A 240 -4.59 -3.89 7.92
C TRP A 240 -4.24 -4.83 6.79
N VAL A 241 -4.54 -4.48 5.57
CA VAL A 241 -4.47 -5.34 4.39
C VAL A 241 -3.63 -4.73 3.28
N GLY A 242 -2.87 -5.57 2.60
CA GLY A 242 -2.01 -5.22 1.47
C GLY A 242 -1.18 -6.41 1.03
N HIS A 243 -0.13 -6.16 0.26
CA HIS A 243 0.92 -7.15 -0.02
C HIS A 243 1.89 -7.19 1.17
N VAL A 244 2.05 -8.33 1.83
CA VAL A 244 2.78 -8.43 3.10
C VAL A 244 4.22 -8.89 2.91
N HIS A 245 5.16 -8.10 3.41
CA HIS A 245 6.56 -8.50 3.58
C HIS A 245 6.75 -9.17 4.94
N ARG A 246 7.11 -10.46 4.92
CA ARG A 246 7.29 -11.26 6.13
C ARG A 246 8.76 -11.48 6.44
N GLY A 247 9.19 -11.09 7.66
CA GLY A 247 10.55 -11.30 8.13
C GLY A 247 11.63 -10.69 7.22
N ALA A 248 11.33 -9.61 6.51
CA ALA A 248 12.26 -8.95 5.59
C ALA A 248 13.51 -8.44 6.34
N PRO A 249 14.73 -8.72 5.86
CA PRO A 249 15.95 -8.26 6.51
C PRO A 249 16.23 -6.80 6.16
N PRO A 250 16.81 -6.02 7.09
CA PRO A 250 17.30 -4.68 6.79
C PRO A 250 18.40 -4.69 5.73
N VAL A 251 18.33 -3.76 4.78
CA VAL A 251 19.37 -3.60 3.77
C VAL A 251 20.61 -2.97 4.41
N ARG A 252 21.70 -3.76 4.53
CA ARG A 252 22.98 -3.34 5.16
C ARG A 252 24.00 -2.82 4.18
N ARG A 253 23.75 -2.90 2.87
CA ARG A 253 24.65 -2.41 1.83
C ARG A 253 24.65 -0.87 1.81
N LYS A 254 25.79 -0.27 2.16
CA LYS A 254 26.00 1.17 2.01
C LYS A 254 25.83 1.57 0.54
N GLY A 255 25.20 2.69 0.26
CA GLY A 255 24.88 3.14 -1.11
C GLY A 255 23.52 2.70 -1.65
N SER A 256 22.81 1.79 -0.99
CA SER A 256 21.38 1.59 -1.26
C SER A 256 20.57 2.73 -0.63
N LYS A 257 19.54 3.22 -1.33
CA LYS A 257 18.59 4.18 -0.73
C LYS A 257 17.86 3.59 0.49
N TYR A 258 17.77 2.27 0.58
CA TYR A 258 17.16 1.52 1.68
C TYR A 258 18.18 1.10 2.76
N HIS A 259 19.41 1.61 2.74
CA HIS A 259 20.44 1.23 3.72
C HIS A 259 20.02 1.62 5.13
N VAL A 260 19.84 0.67 6.02
CA VAL A 260 19.57 0.89 7.45
C VAL A 260 20.77 0.42 8.26
N PRO A 261 21.49 1.32 8.97
CA PRO A 261 22.65 0.95 9.76
C PRO A 261 22.25 0.24 11.07
N TYR A 262 23.17 -0.55 11.63
CA TYR A 262 22.91 -1.33 12.85
C TYR A 262 22.55 -0.47 14.07
N ASN A 263 23.09 0.74 14.20
CA ASN A 263 22.76 1.65 15.28
C ASN A 263 21.31 2.20 15.20
N LEU A 264 20.74 2.24 14.00
CA LEU A 264 19.34 2.64 13.80
C LEU A 264 18.38 1.46 14.04
N TYR A 265 18.75 0.26 13.54
CA TYR A 265 17.94 -0.94 13.70
C TYR A 265 18.87 -2.16 13.83
N PRO A 266 19.11 -2.64 15.06
CA PRO A 266 20.09 -3.71 15.31
C PRO A 266 19.60 -5.12 14.96
N TRP A 267 18.30 -5.31 14.78
CA TRP A 267 17.69 -6.63 14.62
C TRP A 267 17.89 -7.23 13.22
N PRO A 268 17.88 -8.57 13.08
CA PRO A 268 18.14 -9.24 11.80
C PRO A 268 16.98 -9.14 10.81
N SER A 269 15.75 -8.88 11.27
CA SER A 269 14.55 -8.75 10.43
C SER A 269 13.60 -7.71 10.98
N TYR A 270 12.80 -7.13 10.09
CA TYR A 270 11.71 -6.23 10.44
C TYR A 270 10.49 -6.98 10.97
N PRO A 271 9.58 -6.33 11.74
CA PRO A 271 8.21 -6.82 11.89
C PRO A 271 7.56 -7.04 10.53
N ASP A 272 6.56 -7.90 10.44
CA ASP A 272 5.77 -8.01 9.23
C ASP A 272 5.12 -6.66 8.91
N TYR A 273 5.14 -6.24 7.64
CA TYR A 273 4.58 -4.98 7.17
C TYR A 273 4.04 -5.13 5.75
N THR A 274 3.13 -4.25 5.33
CA THR A 274 2.64 -4.19 3.95
C THR A 274 3.56 -3.35 3.08
N ALA A 275 3.60 -3.67 1.77
CA ALA A 275 4.26 -2.81 0.80
C ALA A 275 3.71 -1.38 0.87
N GLY A 276 4.61 -0.40 0.91
CA GLY A 276 4.27 1.03 1.05
C GLY A 276 3.54 1.62 -0.15
N ALA A 277 3.60 0.96 -1.32
CA ALA A 277 2.96 1.44 -2.55
C ALA A 277 1.43 1.55 -2.44
N GLY A 278 0.78 0.64 -1.68
CA GLY A 278 -0.65 0.71 -1.45
C GLY A 278 -1.14 -0.31 -0.41
N TYR A 279 -1.83 0.17 0.62
CA TYR A 279 -2.46 -0.66 1.64
C TYR A 279 -3.69 0.03 2.23
N VAL A 280 -4.55 -0.75 2.87
CA VAL A 280 -5.75 -0.25 3.55
C VAL A 280 -5.73 -0.64 5.02
N VAL A 281 -6.15 0.29 5.88
CA VAL A 281 -6.43 0.04 7.30
C VAL A 281 -7.85 0.44 7.67
N SER A 282 -8.46 -0.25 8.62
CA SER A 282 -9.72 0.20 9.21
C SER A 282 -9.51 1.43 10.11
N GLY A 283 -10.57 2.20 10.36
CA GLY A 283 -10.51 3.42 11.16
C GLY A 283 -9.98 3.20 12.58
N ASP A 284 -10.34 2.07 13.21
CA ASP A 284 -9.82 1.70 14.53
C ASP A 284 -8.32 1.38 14.50
N VAL A 285 -7.83 0.71 13.45
CA VAL A 285 -6.39 0.47 13.25
C VAL A 285 -5.67 1.78 12.96
N ALA A 286 -6.24 2.66 12.10
CA ALA A 286 -5.68 3.99 11.85
C ALA A 286 -5.49 4.79 13.15
N ALA A 287 -6.47 4.76 14.06
CA ALA A 287 -6.37 5.39 15.37
C ALA A 287 -5.25 4.77 16.23
N LYS A 288 -5.14 3.43 16.28
CA LYS A 288 -4.03 2.72 16.97
C LYS A 288 -2.67 3.17 16.43
N ILE A 289 -2.51 3.22 15.09
CA ILE A 289 -1.25 3.65 14.46
C ILE A 289 -0.96 5.12 14.80
N TYR A 290 -1.95 6.01 14.70
CA TYR A 290 -1.80 7.40 15.12
C TYR A 290 -1.24 7.50 16.53
N HIS A 291 -1.82 6.81 17.51
CA HIS A 291 -1.33 6.81 18.89
C HIS A 291 0.09 6.25 19.01
N ALA A 292 0.44 5.21 18.27
CA ALA A 292 1.81 4.70 18.24
C ALA A 292 2.82 5.73 17.73
N THR A 293 2.45 6.54 16.72
CA THR A 293 3.33 7.59 16.17
C THR A 293 3.61 8.73 17.16
N LEU A 294 2.79 8.92 18.19
CA LEU A 294 3.02 9.94 19.23
C LEU A 294 4.09 9.53 20.26
N VAL A 295 4.31 8.22 20.44
CA VAL A 295 5.18 7.70 21.49
C VAL A 295 6.43 7.01 20.96
N LEU A 296 6.41 6.52 19.72
CA LEU A 296 7.54 5.81 19.13
C LEU A 296 8.51 6.79 18.43
N ASN A 297 9.80 6.45 18.49
CA ASN A 297 10.83 7.22 17.80
C ASN A 297 10.73 7.03 16.29
N SER A 298 10.47 8.12 15.55
CA SER A 298 10.32 8.17 14.10
C SER A 298 11.64 8.29 13.32
N SER A 299 12.77 7.92 13.92
CA SER A 299 14.08 7.95 13.23
C SER A 299 14.19 6.93 12.08
N MET A 300 13.34 5.88 12.07
CA MET A 300 13.24 4.98 10.93
C MET A 300 12.61 5.74 9.75
N TYR A 301 13.38 5.94 8.68
CA TYR A 301 12.95 6.73 7.52
C TYR A 301 12.23 5.92 6.43
N ILE A 302 12.22 4.58 6.55
CA ILE A 302 11.45 3.69 5.68
C ILE A 302 10.05 3.60 6.28
N ASP A 303 9.09 4.28 5.66
CA ASP A 303 7.75 4.51 6.19
C ASP A 303 6.93 3.23 6.40
N ASP A 304 7.00 2.28 5.47
CA ASP A 304 6.30 0.99 5.58
C ASP A 304 6.86 0.11 6.70
N VAL A 305 8.18 0.12 6.91
CA VAL A 305 8.82 -0.53 8.06
C VAL A 305 8.41 0.15 9.37
N PHE A 306 8.39 1.49 9.41
CA PHE A 306 7.94 2.23 10.59
C PHE A 306 6.46 1.95 10.88
N MET A 307 5.63 1.84 9.86
CA MET A 307 4.24 1.37 9.99
C MET A 307 4.18 0.00 10.66
N GLY A 308 5.02 -0.96 10.23
CA GLY A 308 5.12 -2.29 10.84
C GLY A 308 5.54 -2.25 12.31
N ILE A 309 6.47 -1.36 12.67
CA ILE A 309 6.90 -1.14 14.06
C ILE A 309 5.73 -0.60 14.89
N CYS A 310 5.01 0.41 14.40
CA CYS A 310 3.84 0.98 15.06
C CYS A 310 2.74 -0.07 15.27
N ALA A 311 2.41 -0.82 14.22
CA ALA A 311 1.40 -1.88 14.26
C ALA A 311 1.75 -2.97 15.26
N LYS A 312 3.00 -3.42 15.26
CA LYS A 312 3.50 -4.42 16.24
C LYS A 312 3.35 -3.92 17.67
N ALA A 313 3.67 -2.65 17.93
CA ALA A 313 3.53 -2.03 19.25
C ALA A 313 2.07 -2.00 19.72
N MET A 314 1.12 -1.87 18.79
CA MET A 314 -0.31 -1.81 19.06
C MET A 314 -1.01 -3.18 18.97
N GLY A 315 -0.28 -4.27 18.78
CA GLY A 315 -0.83 -5.62 18.65
C GLY A 315 -1.57 -5.87 17.34
N VAL A 316 -1.34 -5.06 16.30
CA VAL A 316 -1.94 -5.18 14.96
C VAL A 316 -1.00 -5.97 14.06
N SER A 317 -1.55 -6.90 13.28
CA SER A 317 -0.80 -7.70 12.28
C SER A 317 -1.34 -7.45 10.88
N PRO A 318 -0.46 -7.34 9.86
CA PRO A 318 -0.91 -7.19 8.48
C PRO A 318 -1.53 -8.49 7.95
N GLN A 319 -2.53 -8.33 7.09
CA GLN A 319 -3.22 -9.40 6.40
C GLN A 319 -2.82 -9.36 4.92
N GLU A 320 -2.36 -10.51 4.42
CA GLU A 320 -2.06 -10.66 3.00
C GLU A 320 -3.35 -10.66 2.18
N HIS A 321 -3.36 -9.89 1.10
CA HIS A 321 -4.41 -9.99 0.12
C HIS A 321 -3.80 -10.12 -1.28
N VAL A 322 -4.10 -11.23 -1.93
CA VAL A 322 -3.45 -11.68 -3.17
C VAL A 322 -3.61 -10.73 -4.36
N TYR A 323 -4.54 -9.80 -4.30
CA TYR A 323 -4.77 -8.79 -5.35
C TYR A 323 -4.21 -7.39 -5.03
N PHE A 324 -3.47 -7.25 -3.94
CA PHE A 324 -2.61 -6.09 -3.71
C PHE A 324 -1.23 -6.39 -4.27
N SER A 325 -0.71 -5.51 -5.11
CA SER A 325 0.62 -5.69 -5.69
C SER A 325 1.72 -5.33 -4.69
N GLY A 326 2.81 -6.08 -4.74
CA GLY A 326 4.08 -5.71 -4.16
C GLY A 326 4.84 -4.75 -5.08
N GLU A 327 6.01 -5.20 -5.58
CA GLU A 327 6.84 -4.43 -6.51
C GLU A 327 6.47 -4.72 -7.97
N GLY A 328 6.42 -3.67 -8.80
CA GLY A 328 6.26 -3.78 -10.24
C GLY A 328 4.83 -3.88 -10.76
N LYS A 329 4.72 -3.86 -12.09
CA LYS A 329 3.44 -3.84 -12.81
C LYS A 329 2.81 -5.22 -12.91
N ALA A 330 1.50 -5.29 -12.75
CA ALA A 330 0.73 -6.48 -13.13
C ALA A 330 0.86 -6.74 -14.64
N PRO A 331 0.86 -8.03 -15.06
CA PRO A 331 0.75 -8.36 -16.47
C PRO A 331 -0.52 -7.77 -17.08
N TYR A 332 -0.38 -7.20 -18.28
CA TYR A 332 -1.49 -6.52 -18.96
C TYR A 332 -2.45 -7.56 -19.58
N HIS A 333 -3.39 -8.06 -18.78
CA HIS A 333 -4.37 -9.05 -19.23
C HIS A 333 -5.73 -8.86 -18.53
N PRO A 334 -6.87 -8.91 -19.27
CA PRO A 334 -8.22 -8.74 -18.69
C PRO A 334 -8.52 -9.70 -17.54
N CYS A 335 -8.09 -10.96 -17.64
CA CYS A 335 -8.28 -11.95 -16.58
C CYS A 335 -7.56 -11.62 -15.26
N ILE A 336 -6.57 -10.72 -15.29
CA ILE A 336 -5.88 -10.20 -14.11
C ILE A 336 -6.60 -8.97 -13.60
N TYR A 337 -7.01 -8.07 -14.51
CA TYR A 337 -7.66 -6.81 -14.14
C TYR A 337 -9.02 -7.00 -13.48
N ASP A 338 -9.77 -8.03 -13.87
CA ASP A 338 -11.06 -8.35 -13.24
C ASP A 338 -10.95 -8.60 -11.72
N HIS A 339 -9.78 -8.98 -11.24
CA HIS A 339 -9.56 -9.35 -9.84
C HIS A 339 -8.63 -8.40 -9.09
N MET A 340 -7.67 -7.71 -9.79
CA MET A 340 -6.71 -6.86 -9.10
C MET A 340 -7.39 -5.73 -8.31
N ILE A 341 -6.76 -5.34 -7.20
CA ILE A 341 -7.09 -4.13 -6.45
C ILE A 341 -6.04 -3.06 -6.71
N THR A 342 -4.75 -3.41 -6.64
CA THR A 342 -3.67 -2.46 -6.91
C THR A 342 -2.66 -3.01 -7.90
N SER A 343 -1.98 -2.12 -8.64
CA SER A 343 -0.82 -2.45 -9.48
C SER A 343 0.17 -1.29 -9.42
N HIS A 344 1.42 -1.58 -9.06
CA HIS A 344 2.46 -0.56 -8.85
C HIS A 344 3.22 -0.24 -10.15
N GLY A 345 3.88 0.94 -10.20
CA GLY A 345 4.76 1.34 -11.29
C GLY A 345 4.07 1.99 -12.49
N HIS A 346 2.87 2.56 -12.31
CA HIS A 346 2.06 3.19 -13.34
C HIS A 346 2.20 4.73 -13.37
N ALA A 347 3.43 5.23 -13.43
CA ALA A 347 3.69 6.67 -13.40
C ALA A 347 3.10 7.45 -14.61
N THR A 348 2.93 6.80 -15.76
CA THR A 348 2.54 7.46 -17.03
C THR A 348 1.35 6.82 -17.74
N ASP A 349 0.95 5.61 -17.39
CA ASP A 349 -0.05 4.80 -18.10
C ASP A 349 -1.35 4.56 -17.32
N VAL A 350 -1.55 5.26 -16.21
CA VAL A 350 -2.75 5.15 -15.35
C VAL A 350 -4.05 5.36 -16.13
N ARG A 351 -4.13 6.38 -17.03
CA ARG A 351 -5.35 6.67 -17.79
C ARG A 351 -5.70 5.55 -18.77
N SER A 352 -4.72 5.05 -19.52
CA SER A 352 -4.95 3.95 -20.46
C SER A 352 -5.32 2.65 -19.74
N LEU A 353 -4.66 2.38 -18.62
CA LEU A 353 -4.98 1.22 -17.78
C LEU A 353 -6.40 1.32 -17.19
N TRP A 354 -6.80 2.51 -16.73
CA TRP A 354 -8.15 2.77 -16.23
C TRP A 354 -9.21 2.48 -17.29
N GLN A 355 -9.01 2.98 -18.53
CA GLN A 355 -9.92 2.72 -19.64
C GLN A 355 -10.02 1.23 -19.96
N ALA A 356 -8.90 0.52 -19.98
CA ALA A 356 -8.89 -0.91 -20.26
C ALA A 356 -9.51 -1.74 -19.14
N ALA A 357 -9.24 -1.42 -17.87
CA ALA A 357 -9.66 -2.23 -16.72
C ALA A 357 -11.13 -1.97 -16.32
N VAL A 358 -11.60 -0.72 -16.40
CA VAL A 358 -12.94 -0.34 -15.90
C VAL A 358 -13.98 -0.31 -17.02
N TYR A 359 -13.60 0.17 -18.21
CA TYR A 359 -14.52 0.32 -19.35
C TYR A 359 -14.31 -0.70 -20.48
N GLY A 360 -13.26 -1.53 -20.41
CA GLY A 360 -12.94 -2.51 -21.45
C GLY A 360 -14.07 -3.54 -21.64
N SER A 361 -14.40 -3.85 -22.91
CA SER A 361 -15.50 -4.73 -23.30
C SER A 361 -15.29 -6.22 -23.02
N TYR A 362 -14.23 -6.60 -22.30
CA TYR A 362 -13.86 -8.00 -22.09
C TYR A 362 -14.63 -8.68 -20.93
N ARG A 363 -15.41 -7.92 -20.16
CA ARG A 363 -16.26 -8.48 -19.10
C ARG A 363 -17.31 -9.39 -19.71
N GLY A 364 -17.16 -10.69 -19.54
CA GLY A 364 -18.21 -11.68 -19.79
C GLY A 364 -17.97 -12.67 -20.93
N HIS A 365 -16.88 -12.61 -21.68
CA HIS A 365 -16.66 -13.50 -22.84
C HIS A 365 -15.55 -14.55 -22.65
N MET A 366 -14.77 -14.47 -21.58
CA MET A 366 -13.74 -15.46 -21.30
C MET A 366 -14.20 -16.45 -20.23
N GLY A 367 -14.18 -17.74 -20.56
CA GLY A 367 -14.55 -18.78 -19.60
C GLY A 367 -13.61 -18.78 -18.38
N ASP A 368 -14.15 -19.05 -17.19
CA ASP A 368 -13.42 -19.09 -15.91
C ASP A 368 -12.16 -19.98 -15.99
N LEU A 369 -12.27 -21.13 -16.67
CA LEU A 369 -11.12 -22.03 -16.87
C LEU A 369 -9.98 -21.39 -17.67
N TYR A 370 -10.32 -20.62 -18.71
CA TYR A 370 -9.32 -19.89 -19.50
C TYR A 370 -8.62 -18.83 -18.63
N CYS A 371 -9.38 -18.02 -17.90
CA CYS A 371 -8.82 -17.01 -17.04
C CYS A 371 -7.97 -17.58 -15.89
N ARG A 372 -8.36 -18.73 -15.32
CA ARG A 372 -7.52 -19.46 -14.36
C ARG A 372 -6.20 -19.91 -14.99
N ALA A 373 -6.23 -20.50 -16.18
CA ALA A 373 -5.02 -20.92 -16.87
C ALA A 373 -4.10 -19.72 -17.18
N VAL A 374 -4.65 -18.60 -17.63
CA VAL A 374 -3.90 -17.36 -17.88
C VAL A 374 -3.30 -16.80 -16.59
N ARG A 375 -4.05 -16.76 -15.49
CA ARG A 375 -3.54 -16.29 -14.20
C ARG A 375 -2.36 -17.16 -13.72
N VAL A 376 -2.51 -18.50 -13.76
CA VAL A 376 -1.41 -19.43 -13.42
C VAL A 376 -0.20 -19.16 -14.31
N MET A 377 -0.39 -19.07 -15.62
CA MET A 377 0.72 -18.87 -16.56
C MET A 377 1.43 -17.54 -16.37
N LEU A 378 0.71 -16.46 -16.02
CA LEU A 378 1.30 -15.13 -15.90
C LEU A 378 1.77 -14.79 -14.48
N LEU A 379 1.01 -15.14 -13.44
CA LEU A 379 1.32 -14.76 -12.07
C LEU A 379 2.29 -15.72 -11.37
N CYS A 380 2.32 -17.00 -11.81
CA CYS A 380 3.24 -17.98 -11.23
C CYS A 380 4.60 -18.04 -11.95
N LEU A 381 4.85 -17.18 -12.95
CA LEU A 381 6.18 -17.05 -13.52
C LEU A 381 7.14 -16.39 -12.50
N PRO A 382 8.39 -16.85 -12.39
CA PRO A 382 9.38 -16.28 -11.47
C PRO A 382 9.60 -14.78 -11.65
N TYR A 383 9.40 -14.25 -12.86
CA TYR A 383 9.53 -12.84 -13.18
C TYR A 383 8.52 -11.94 -12.42
N TYR A 384 7.30 -12.45 -12.15
CA TYR A 384 6.24 -11.69 -11.47
C TYR A 384 6.12 -11.99 -9.97
N HIS A 385 6.99 -12.81 -9.43
CA HIS A 385 6.97 -13.28 -8.05
C HIS A 385 6.91 -12.13 -7.01
N ASN A 386 7.57 -10.99 -7.29
CA ASN A 386 7.56 -9.83 -6.40
C ASN A 386 6.34 -8.88 -6.62
N THR A 387 5.54 -9.11 -7.67
CA THR A 387 4.41 -8.26 -8.02
C THR A 387 3.11 -8.78 -7.40
N TYR A 388 2.83 -10.07 -7.62
CA TYR A 388 1.66 -10.76 -7.07
C TYR A 388 2.06 -12.14 -6.57
N SER A 389 1.40 -12.59 -5.50
CA SER A 389 1.49 -13.98 -5.09
C SER A 389 0.90 -14.90 -6.18
N CYS A 390 1.57 -16.03 -6.47
CA CYS A 390 1.03 -17.09 -7.32
C CYS A 390 -0.34 -17.59 -6.82
N MET A 391 -0.63 -17.46 -5.52
CA MET A 391 -1.94 -17.76 -4.94
C MET A 391 -3.08 -16.95 -5.57
N ALA A 392 -2.82 -15.76 -6.12
CA ALA A 392 -3.80 -14.96 -6.85
C ALA A 392 -4.30 -15.66 -8.13
N ALA A 393 -3.59 -16.64 -8.64
CA ALA A 393 -4.03 -17.42 -9.79
C ALA A 393 -5.17 -18.40 -9.45
N PHE A 394 -5.30 -18.76 -8.18
CA PHE A 394 -6.23 -19.82 -7.72
C PHE A 394 -7.46 -19.27 -6.96
N SER A 395 -7.53 -17.98 -6.77
CA SER A 395 -8.64 -17.30 -6.06
C SER A 395 -9.76 -16.88 -6.98
#